data_0b4b6756c73d016bb6dc46afb514dff4
#
_entry.id   0b4b6756c73d016bb6dc46afb514dff4
#
_cell.length_a   1.000
_cell.length_b   1.000
_cell.length_c   1.000
_cell.angle_alpha   90.00
_cell.angle_beta   90.00
_cell.angle_gamma   90.00
#
_symmetry.space_group_name_H-M   'P 1'
#
loop_
_entity.id
_entity.type
_entity.pdbx_description
1 polymer ?
#
loop_
_entity_poly.entity_id
_entity_poly.type
_entity_poly.pdbx_seq_one_letter_code
_entity_poly.pdbx_strand_id
1 'polypeptide(L)'
;KEEVFTRLYRYLLRPDIYYQAYQRLYKNKGAATKGVNQDTADGFSEAKIERIIQSLANETYQPTPVKRLYIAKKNNSKKKRPLGIPTFTDKLVQEALRMILEAIYEPLFLDCSHGFRPKRSCHTALKKLKYQFGGVRWFVEGDIKGCFDNINHDVLVGFISNKIKDARVVKLVYKFLKAGYLEDWVYHKTYSGTPQGGILSPLLANIYLHELDQFVMKLKDEFETPEKGQITPEYRALHNKIKNLCYHIDRKQGEEKERMITECKALRKQLLKTPCTAQTDKKLKYIRYADDFIIGVKGSKEDCQWIKSKLAGFIGQTLKMELSEEKTLITHSSQCARFLGYDIRVRRCEKVKRNKKGTKSRTLNNHVELLVPFDDKIHDFLFSKKIVVQKEDGKMFPVH
;
A
#
# COMPACT_ATOMS: atom_id res chain seq x y z
N LYS A 1 21.74 -6.93 19.00
CA LYS A 1 22.74 -6.02 18.35
C LYS A 1 22.18 -5.66 16.98
N GLU A 2 22.08 -4.39 16.67
CA GLU A 2 21.71 -3.97 15.31
C GLU A 2 22.84 -4.32 14.36
N GLU A 3 22.54 -5.16 13.38
CA GLU A 3 23.49 -5.57 12.35
C GLU A 3 23.85 -4.38 11.46
N VAL A 4 25.15 -4.11 11.31
CA VAL A 4 25.71 -3.02 10.52
C VAL A 4 26.58 -3.62 9.43
N PHE A 5 26.39 -3.13 8.21
CA PHE A 5 27.05 -3.64 7.02
C PHE A 5 28.23 -2.74 6.63
N THR A 6 29.39 -3.37 6.45
CA THR A 6 30.63 -2.75 6.01
C THR A 6 31.15 -3.45 4.76
N ARG A 7 32.08 -2.83 4.05
CA ARG A 7 32.79 -3.42 2.88
C ARG A 7 31.88 -3.93 1.77
N LEU A 8 30.72 -3.30 1.57
CA LEU A 8 29.76 -3.69 0.53
C LEU A 8 30.21 -3.26 -0.88
N TYR A 9 31.00 -2.19 -0.97
CA TYR A 9 31.47 -1.66 -2.24
C TYR A 9 32.26 -2.67 -3.07
N ARG A 10 32.97 -3.60 -2.41
CA ARG A 10 33.71 -4.69 -3.06
C ARG A 10 32.87 -5.57 -3.99
N TYR A 11 31.57 -5.70 -3.72
CA TYR A 11 30.65 -6.46 -4.58
C TYR A 11 30.41 -5.75 -5.93
N LEU A 12 30.46 -4.41 -5.96
CA LEU A 12 30.35 -3.62 -7.19
C LEU A 12 31.62 -3.69 -8.06
N LEU A 13 32.72 -4.21 -7.53
CA LEU A 13 33.98 -4.44 -8.27
C LEU A 13 34.08 -5.86 -8.85
N ARG A 14 33.04 -6.67 -8.73
CA ARG A 14 32.99 -8.03 -9.26
C ARG A 14 32.22 -8.06 -10.59
N PRO A 15 32.75 -8.72 -11.63
CA PRO A 15 32.08 -8.79 -12.93
C PRO A 15 30.73 -9.53 -12.88
N ASP A 16 30.63 -10.59 -12.05
CA ASP A 16 29.46 -11.45 -11.97
C ASP A 16 28.17 -10.69 -11.60
N ILE A 17 28.24 -9.63 -10.79
CA ILE A 17 27.07 -8.83 -10.44
C ILE A 17 26.46 -8.12 -11.66
N TYR A 18 27.30 -7.70 -12.64
CA TYR A 18 26.85 -7.02 -13.86
C TYR A 18 26.23 -7.98 -14.86
N TYR A 19 26.70 -9.23 -14.94
CA TYR A 19 26.03 -10.27 -15.73
C TYR A 19 24.62 -10.55 -15.19
N GLN A 20 24.48 -10.65 -13.86
CA GLN A 20 23.18 -10.82 -13.22
C GLN A 20 22.29 -9.56 -13.43
N ALA A 21 22.83 -8.37 -13.28
CA ALA A 21 22.14 -7.11 -13.54
C ALA A 21 21.65 -7.05 -15.00
N TYR A 22 22.51 -7.38 -15.96
CA TYR A 22 22.13 -7.44 -17.37
C TYR A 22 20.99 -8.44 -17.62
N GLN A 23 21.09 -9.66 -17.11
CA GLN A 23 20.05 -10.69 -17.27
C GLN A 23 18.69 -10.22 -16.76
N ARG A 24 18.64 -9.48 -15.65
CA ARG A 24 17.41 -8.92 -15.10
C ARG A 24 16.87 -7.77 -15.96
N LEU A 25 17.74 -6.89 -16.41
CA LEU A 25 17.36 -5.71 -17.19
C LEU A 25 16.92 -6.07 -18.60
N TYR A 26 17.59 -7.03 -19.25
CA TYR A 26 17.31 -7.45 -20.64
C TYR A 26 15.87 -7.94 -20.81
N LYS A 27 15.28 -8.57 -19.80
CA LYS A 27 13.89 -9.04 -19.82
C LYS A 27 12.87 -7.90 -19.76
N ASN A 28 13.29 -6.69 -19.42
CA ASN A 28 12.39 -5.56 -19.29
C ASN A 28 12.17 -4.84 -20.62
N LYS A 29 10.93 -4.44 -20.90
CA LYS A 29 10.58 -3.67 -22.12
C LYS A 29 11.39 -2.36 -22.28
N GLY A 30 11.91 -1.82 -21.17
CA GLY A 30 12.76 -0.62 -21.16
C GLY A 30 14.26 -0.86 -21.47
N ALA A 31 14.68 -2.11 -21.75
CA ALA A 31 16.09 -2.45 -22.02
C ALA A 31 16.64 -1.70 -23.24
N ALA A 32 15.88 -1.63 -24.32
CA ALA A 32 16.23 -0.93 -25.55
C ALA A 32 15.94 0.60 -25.52
N THR A 33 15.39 1.13 -24.42
CA THR A 33 15.05 2.56 -24.33
C THR A 33 16.31 3.36 -24.05
N LYS A 34 16.64 4.26 -24.99
CA LYS A 34 17.81 5.15 -24.95
C LYS A 34 17.63 6.27 -23.93
N GLY A 35 18.66 6.50 -23.11
CA GLY A 35 18.74 7.65 -22.23
C GLY A 35 19.14 8.93 -22.99
N VAL A 36 20.08 9.69 -22.41
CA VAL A 36 20.66 10.88 -23.04
C VAL A 36 21.68 10.52 -24.13
N ASN A 37 22.18 9.30 -24.15
CA ASN A 37 23.09 8.75 -25.16
C ASN A 37 22.43 7.61 -25.93
N GLN A 38 23.15 7.02 -26.89
CA GLN A 38 22.66 5.91 -27.71
C GLN A 38 22.87 4.53 -27.05
N ASP A 39 23.31 4.49 -25.79
CA ASP A 39 23.62 3.27 -25.06
C ASP A 39 22.35 2.44 -24.75
N THR A 40 22.34 1.18 -25.18
CA THR A 40 21.23 0.24 -24.99
C THR A 40 21.75 -1.12 -24.52
N ALA A 41 20.83 -2.05 -24.25
CA ALA A 41 21.17 -3.42 -23.86
C ALA A 41 22.00 -4.16 -24.92
N ASP A 42 21.82 -3.83 -26.19
CA ASP A 42 22.52 -4.49 -27.31
C ASP A 42 24.02 -4.18 -27.32
N GLY A 43 24.41 -3.04 -26.73
CA GLY A 43 25.82 -2.67 -26.55
C GLY A 43 26.51 -3.26 -25.31
N PHE A 44 25.92 -4.30 -24.70
CA PHE A 44 26.54 -4.98 -23.55
C PHE A 44 27.76 -5.80 -23.99
N SER A 45 28.87 -5.61 -23.26
CA SER A 45 30.12 -6.31 -23.52
C SER A 45 30.97 -6.42 -22.27
N GLU A 46 31.90 -7.35 -22.26
CA GLU A 46 32.88 -7.54 -21.19
C GLU A 46 33.71 -6.26 -20.98
N ALA A 47 34.20 -5.67 -22.05
CA ALA A 47 34.94 -4.40 -22.01
C ALA A 47 34.15 -3.22 -21.43
N LYS A 48 32.79 -3.26 -21.52
CA LYS A 48 31.93 -2.28 -20.83
C LYS A 48 31.94 -2.52 -19.33
N ILE A 49 31.84 -3.78 -18.90
CA ILE A 49 31.88 -4.15 -17.48
C ILE A 49 33.21 -3.72 -16.88
N GLU A 50 34.33 -4.03 -17.54
CA GLU A 50 35.66 -3.66 -17.08
C GLU A 50 35.81 -2.13 -16.90
N ARG A 51 35.36 -1.33 -17.87
CA ARG A 51 35.34 0.13 -17.75
C ARG A 51 34.51 0.64 -16.58
N ILE A 52 33.33 0.03 -16.33
CA ILE A 52 32.50 0.37 -15.17
C ILE A 52 33.27 0.06 -13.88
N ILE A 53 33.82 -1.15 -13.76
CA ILE A 53 34.55 -1.59 -12.57
C ILE A 53 35.76 -0.69 -12.32
N GLN A 54 36.54 -0.39 -13.36
CA GLN A 54 37.72 0.50 -13.26
C GLN A 54 37.32 1.90 -12.77
N SER A 55 36.25 2.48 -13.33
CA SER A 55 35.77 3.80 -12.91
C SER A 55 35.22 3.80 -11.45
N LEU A 56 34.61 2.71 -11.02
CA LEU A 56 34.20 2.55 -9.64
C LEU A 56 35.38 2.32 -8.69
N ALA A 57 36.36 1.50 -9.09
CA ALA A 57 37.56 1.23 -8.30
C ALA A 57 38.36 2.53 -8.03
N ASN A 58 38.46 3.37 -9.04
CA ASN A 58 39.15 4.67 -8.97
C ASN A 58 38.29 5.81 -8.42
N GLU A 59 37.01 5.51 -8.02
CA GLU A 59 36.01 6.49 -7.57
C GLU A 59 35.68 7.61 -8.57
N THR A 60 36.07 7.45 -9.82
CA THR A 60 35.83 8.44 -10.91
C THR A 60 34.46 8.33 -11.54
N TYR A 61 33.71 7.23 -11.25
CA TYR A 61 32.37 7.04 -11.78
C TYR A 61 31.44 8.20 -11.43
N GLN A 62 30.81 8.78 -12.45
CA GLN A 62 29.81 9.82 -12.33
C GLN A 62 28.53 9.38 -13.07
N PRO A 63 27.38 9.27 -12.40
CA PRO A 63 26.12 9.02 -13.05
C PRO A 63 25.77 10.11 -14.07
N THR A 64 25.24 9.70 -15.20
CA THR A 64 24.77 10.63 -16.24
C THR A 64 23.40 11.19 -15.86
N PRO A 65 23.08 12.46 -16.14
CA PRO A 65 21.74 13.00 -15.96
C PRO A 65 20.68 12.15 -16.70
N VAL A 66 19.52 11.95 -16.10
CA VAL A 66 18.46 11.18 -16.75
C VAL A 66 17.75 12.01 -17.83
N LYS A 67 17.37 11.37 -18.93
CA LYS A 67 16.52 12.01 -19.96
C LYS A 67 15.08 12.11 -19.43
N ARG A 68 14.53 13.33 -19.35
CA ARG A 68 13.15 13.54 -18.91
C ARG A 68 12.17 13.41 -20.08
N LEU A 69 11.12 12.62 -19.86
CA LEU A 69 9.97 12.51 -20.75
C LEU A 69 8.68 12.64 -19.92
N TYR A 70 7.58 13.05 -20.55
CA TYR A 70 6.30 13.19 -19.91
C TYR A 70 5.29 12.18 -20.45
N ILE A 71 4.68 11.42 -19.53
CA ILE A 71 3.63 10.45 -19.85
C ILE A 71 2.29 10.96 -19.30
N ALA A 72 1.24 10.93 -20.13
CA ALA A 72 -0.11 11.30 -19.69
C ALA A 72 -0.59 10.38 -18.54
N LYS A 73 -1.23 10.95 -17.53
CA LYS A 73 -1.87 10.15 -16.47
C LYS A 73 -3.14 9.50 -17.01
N LYS A 74 -3.34 8.21 -16.73
CA LYS A 74 -4.50 7.43 -17.24
C LYS A 74 -5.86 8.06 -16.91
N ASN A 75 -5.99 8.71 -15.74
CA ASN A 75 -7.26 9.27 -15.26
C ASN A 75 -7.43 10.77 -15.61
N ASN A 76 -6.42 11.40 -16.19
CA ASN A 76 -6.48 12.80 -16.60
C ASN A 76 -5.39 13.08 -17.64
N SER A 77 -5.75 13.05 -18.90
CA SER A 77 -4.82 13.27 -20.03
C SER A 77 -4.15 14.65 -20.01
N LYS A 78 -4.78 15.65 -19.37
CA LYS A 78 -4.19 16.99 -19.20
C LYS A 78 -3.03 17.00 -18.17
N LYS A 79 -3.03 16.06 -17.21
CA LYS A 79 -1.95 15.94 -16.21
C LYS A 79 -0.91 14.94 -16.68
N LYS A 80 0.34 15.37 -16.82
CA LYS A 80 1.47 14.54 -17.20
C LYS A 80 2.28 14.09 -15.97
N ARG A 81 2.94 12.93 -16.09
CA ARG A 81 3.89 12.41 -15.10
C ARG A 81 5.28 12.47 -15.70
N PRO A 82 6.25 13.11 -15.04
CA PRO A 82 7.64 13.09 -15.50
C PRO A 82 8.23 11.69 -15.34
N LEU A 83 8.95 11.21 -16.34
CA LEU A 83 9.70 9.96 -16.34
C LEU A 83 11.15 10.26 -16.63
N GLY A 84 12.07 9.79 -15.79
CA GLY A 84 13.51 9.90 -16.01
C GLY A 84 14.05 8.60 -16.59
N ILE A 85 14.72 8.66 -17.73
CA ILE A 85 15.34 7.51 -18.39
C ILE A 85 16.84 7.58 -18.23
N PRO A 86 17.47 6.71 -17.39
CA PRO A 86 18.92 6.62 -17.26
C PRO A 86 19.55 6.01 -18.53
N THR A 87 20.84 6.23 -18.71
CA THR A 87 21.64 5.50 -19.69
C THR A 87 21.68 4.00 -19.36
N PHE A 88 21.98 3.14 -20.33
CA PHE A 88 22.03 1.71 -20.03
C PHE A 88 23.18 1.35 -19.07
N THR A 89 24.32 2.03 -19.20
CA THR A 89 25.43 1.90 -18.24
C THR A 89 24.99 2.26 -16.82
N ASP A 90 24.26 3.36 -16.64
CA ASP A 90 23.74 3.73 -15.32
C ASP A 90 22.68 2.75 -14.82
N LYS A 91 21.84 2.19 -15.72
CA LYS A 91 20.90 1.13 -15.37
C LYS A 91 21.61 -0.10 -14.80
N LEU A 92 22.75 -0.51 -15.41
CA LEU A 92 23.54 -1.64 -14.91
C LEU A 92 24.10 -1.40 -13.50
N VAL A 93 24.69 -0.22 -13.28
CA VAL A 93 25.26 0.13 -11.97
C VAL A 93 24.14 0.27 -10.92
N GLN A 94 23.02 0.91 -11.28
CA GLN A 94 21.86 1.00 -10.40
C GLN A 94 21.29 -0.38 -10.05
N GLU A 95 21.20 -1.31 -11.00
CA GLU A 95 20.70 -2.66 -10.73
C GLU A 95 21.67 -3.45 -9.85
N ALA A 96 22.97 -3.37 -10.09
CA ALA A 96 23.97 -3.99 -9.22
C ALA A 96 23.86 -3.46 -7.77
N LEU A 97 23.76 -2.14 -7.62
CA LEU A 97 23.58 -1.49 -6.32
C LEU A 97 22.24 -1.88 -5.68
N ARG A 98 21.15 -1.94 -6.48
CA ARG A 98 19.84 -2.36 -6.02
C ARG A 98 19.85 -3.79 -5.45
N MET A 99 20.55 -4.72 -6.11
CA MET A 99 20.65 -6.10 -5.61
C MET A 99 21.32 -6.17 -4.24
N ILE A 100 22.36 -5.37 -4.01
CA ILE A 100 23.05 -5.30 -2.71
C ILE A 100 22.13 -4.72 -1.64
N LEU A 101 21.51 -3.57 -1.93
CA LEU A 101 20.61 -2.90 -0.99
C LEU A 101 19.35 -3.73 -0.71
N GLU A 102 18.78 -4.38 -1.73
CA GLU A 102 17.59 -5.23 -1.57
C GLU A 102 17.87 -6.41 -0.63
N ALA A 103 19.04 -7.04 -0.73
CA ALA A 103 19.42 -8.14 0.17
C ALA A 103 19.47 -7.71 1.64
N ILE A 104 19.79 -6.43 1.91
CA ILE A 104 19.87 -5.88 3.26
C ILE A 104 18.49 -5.42 3.75
N TYR A 105 17.73 -4.68 2.92
CA TYR A 105 16.53 -3.99 3.37
C TYR A 105 15.25 -4.82 3.23
N GLU A 106 15.16 -5.76 2.27
CA GLU A 106 13.94 -6.56 2.09
C GLU A 106 13.56 -7.37 3.35
N PRO A 107 14.49 -7.98 4.10
CA PRO A 107 14.18 -8.63 5.36
C PRO A 107 13.71 -7.69 6.47
N LEU A 108 14.07 -6.40 6.40
CA LEU A 108 13.71 -5.40 7.40
C LEU A 108 12.33 -4.80 7.18
N PHE A 109 11.85 -4.79 5.93
CA PHE A 109 10.56 -4.21 5.61
C PHE A 109 9.41 -4.94 6.27
N LEU A 110 8.54 -4.18 6.90
CA LEU A 110 7.37 -4.71 7.60
C LEU A 110 6.37 -5.35 6.63
N ASP A 111 5.58 -6.27 7.16
CA ASP A 111 4.58 -7.01 6.39
C ASP A 111 3.43 -6.12 5.86
N CYS A 112 3.24 -4.92 6.41
CA CYS A 112 2.26 -3.93 5.94
C CYS A 112 2.64 -3.25 4.61
N SER A 113 3.91 -3.30 4.19
CA SER A 113 4.42 -2.69 2.96
C SER A 113 4.38 -3.68 1.78
N HIS A 114 3.78 -3.28 0.66
CA HIS A 114 3.56 -4.16 -0.50
C HIS A 114 4.10 -3.64 -1.83
N GLY A 115 4.22 -2.33 -2.04
CA GLY A 115 4.66 -1.75 -3.30
C GLY A 115 6.13 -2.00 -3.60
N PHE A 116 6.47 -2.31 -4.86
CA PHE A 116 7.84 -2.47 -5.36
C PHE A 116 8.70 -3.51 -4.62
N ARG A 117 8.09 -4.50 -3.99
CA ARG A 117 8.77 -5.56 -3.26
C ARG A 117 8.67 -6.89 -3.97
N PRO A 118 9.70 -7.77 -3.90
CA PRO A 118 9.64 -9.12 -4.45
C PRO A 118 8.44 -9.92 -3.90
N LYS A 119 7.78 -10.68 -4.79
CA LYS A 119 6.64 -11.54 -4.44
C LYS A 119 5.42 -10.80 -3.85
N ARG A 120 5.39 -9.46 -3.90
CA ARG A 120 4.26 -8.62 -3.47
C ARG A 120 3.67 -7.85 -4.64
N SER A 121 2.38 -7.57 -4.55
CA SER A 121 1.61 -6.89 -5.61
C SER A 121 0.43 -6.14 -5.04
N CYS A 122 -0.29 -5.37 -5.86
CA CYS A 122 -1.58 -4.78 -5.48
C CYS A 122 -2.55 -5.85 -4.94
N HIS A 123 -2.56 -7.04 -5.55
CA HIS A 123 -3.44 -8.13 -5.11
C HIS A 123 -3.08 -8.67 -3.72
N THR A 124 -1.78 -8.74 -3.37
CA THR A 124 -1.37 -9.15 -2.02
C THR A 124 -1.80 -8.13 -0.97
N ALA A 125 -1.70 -6.83 -1.28
CA ALA A 125 -2.20 -5.76 -0.41
C ALA A 125 -3.71 -5.82 -0.22
N LEU A 126 -4.47 -5.94 -1.32
CA LEU A 126 -5.92 -6.04 -1.30
C LEU A 126 -6.41 -7.32 -0.59
N LYS A 127 -5.74 -8.45 -0.81
CA LYS A 127 -6.02 -9.70 -0.09
C LYS A 127 -5.85 -9.51 1.41
N LYS A 128 -4.76 -8.92 1.85
CA LYS A 128 -4.49 -8.62 3.26
C LYS A 128 -5.54 -7.68 3.85
N LEU A 129 -5.89 -6.61 3.13
CA LEU A 129 -6.95 -5.68 3.50
C LEU A 129 -8.28 -6.41 3.69
N LYS A 130 -8.69 -7.23 2.73
CA LYS A 130 -9.95 -8.00 2.77
C LYS A 130 -10.06 -8.87 4.03
N TYR A 131 -8.97 -9.50 4.46
CA TYR A 131 -9.01 -10.42 5.60
C TYR A 131 -8.72 -9.76 6.94
N GLN A 132 -7.96 -8.66 6.98
CA GLN A 132 -7.53 -8.07 8.24
C GLN A 132 -8.34 -6.84 8.67
N PHE A 133 -9.05 -6.15 7.76
CA PHE A 133 -9.80 -4.94 8.06
C PHE A 133 -11.25 -5.19 8.44
N GLY A 134 -11.62 -6.45 8.72
CA GLY A 134 -12.95 -6.76 9.22
C GLY A 134 -13.27 -5.98 10.51
N GLY A 135 -14.47 -5.41 10.58
CA GLY A 135 -14.98 -4.72 11.76
C GLY A 135 -14.48 -3.28 11.97
N VAL A 136 -13.65 -2.73 11.09
CA VAL A 136 -13.27 -1.32 11.17
C VAL A 136 -14.49 -0.41 10.94
N ARG A 137 -14.48 0.76 11.57
CA ARG A 137 -15.55 1.76 11.45
C ARG A 137 -15.21 2.87 10.49
N TRP A 138 -13.94 3.20 10.40
CA TRP A 138 -13.43 4.30 9.61
C TRP A 138 -12.23 3.85 8.79
N PHE A 139 -12.09 4.44 7.62
CA PHE A 139 -10.88 4.40 6.84
C PHE A 139 -10.23 5.77 6.83
N VAL A 140 -8.91 5.81 7.02
CA VAL A 140 -8.10 6.99 6.74
C VAL A 140 -7.30 6.65 5.49
N GLU A 141 -7.67 7.26 4.37
CA GLU A 141 -6.99 7.18 3.10
C GLU A 141 -5.82 8.16 3.12
N GLY A 142 -4.63 7.73 2.77
CA GLY A 142 -3.47 8.60 2.81
C GLY A 142 -2.68 8.58 1.52
N ASP A 143 -2.31 9.77 1.05
CA ASP A 143 -1.47 10.00 -0.12
C ASP A 143 -0.41 11.04 0.23
N ILE A 144 0.86 10.74 -0.04
CA ILE A 144 1.96 11.67 0.19
C ILE A 144 2.15 12.52 -1.06
N LYS A 145 2.08 13.85 -0.90
CA LYS A 145 2.17 14.79 -2.01
C LYS A 145 3.51 14.69 -2.73
N GLY A 146 3.47 14.23 -3.99
CA GLY A 146 4.66 14.14 -4.83
C GLY A 146 5.79 13.31 -4.19
N CYS A 147 5.48 12.16 -3.60
CA CYS A 147 6.42 11.40 -2.78
C CYS A 147 7.79 11.22 -3.43
N PHE A 148 7.84 10.71 -4.67
CA PHE A 148 9.11 10.49 -5.39
C PHE A 148 9.88 11.77 -5.67
N ASP A 149 9.19 12.88 -5.88
CA ASP A 149 9.80 14.17 -6.24
C ASP A 149 10.27 14.95 -4.99
N ASN A 150 9.76 14.58 -3.80
CA ASN A 150 10.00 15.29 -2.54
C ASN A 150 10.87 14.51 -1.53
N ILE A 151 11.42 13.34 -1.90
CA ILE A 151 12.36 12.62 -1.02
C ILE A 151 13.55 13.53 -0.71
N ASN A 152 13.74 13.85 0.56
CA ASN A 152 14.92 14.63 1.00
C ASN A 152 16.16 13.73 0.96
N HIS A 153 17.16 14.15 0.17
CA HIS A 153 18.37 13.36 -0.08
C HIS A 153 19.17 13.11 1.20
N ASP A 154 19.32 14.12 2.04
CA ASP A 154 20.16 14.03 3.24
C ASP A 154 19.49 13.13 4.30
N VAL A 155 18.15 13.23 4.44
CA VAL A 155 17.37 12.35 5.30
C VAL A 155 17.45 10.89 4.83
N LEU A 156 17.29 10.65 3.51
CA LEU A 156 17.41 9.30 2.95
C LEU A 156 18.80 8.71 3.16
N VAL A 157 19.83 9.49 2.90
CA VAL A 157 21.22 9.08 3.10
C VAL A 157 21.50 8.82 4.58
N GLY A 158 20.93 9.63 5.47
CA GLY A 158 20.96 9.39 6.92
C GLY A 158 20.37 8.01 7.29
N PHE A 159 19.20 7.68 6.78
CA PHE A 159 18.56 6.36 7.02
C PHE A 159 19.42 5.20 6.49
N ILE A 160 19.99 5.36 5.29
CA ILE A 160 20.90 4.36 4.72
C ILE A 160 22.15 4.22 5.59
N SER A 161 22.73 5.32 6.03
CA SER A 161 23.96 5.35 6.83
C SER A 161 23.79 4.75 8.23
N ASN A 162 22.57 4.60 8.74
CA ASN A 162 22.31 3.90 9.99
C ASN A 162 22.66 2.41 9.88
N LYS A 163 22.41 1.78 8.73
CA LYS A 163 22.68 0.34 8.49
C LYS A 163 23.96 0.09 7.70
N ILE A 164 24.31 0.97 6.76
CA ILE A 164 25.45 0.81 5.87
C ILE A 164 26.55 1.80 6.26
N LYS A 165 27.65 1.28 6.80
CA LYS A 165 28.84 2.07 7.20
C LYS A 165 29.94 2.07 6.12
N ASP A 166 29.63 1.61 4.90
CA ASP A 166 30.54 1.73 3.76
C ASP A 166 30.31 3.09 3.06
N ALA A 167 31.20 4.05 3.33
CA ALA A 167 31.11 5.42 2.83
C ALA A 167 31.07 5.49 1.29
N ARG A 168 31.72 4.56 0.58
CA ARG A 168 31.73 4.52 -0.89
C ARG A 168 30.38 4.15 -1.47
N VAL A 169 29.67 3.21 -0.83
CA VAL A 169 28.29 2.84 -1.22
C VAL A 169 27.35 4.02 -0.99
N VAL A 170 27.42 4.66 0.18
CA VAL A 170 26.60 5.83 0.52
C VAL A 170 26.86 6.98 -0.45
N LYS A 171 28.14 7.26 -0.75
CA LYS A 171 28.56 8.29 -1.72
C LYS A 171 28.02 7.98 -3.13
N LEU A 172 28.01 6.71 -3.55
CA LEU A 172 27.49 6.31 -4.85
C LEU A 172 25.97 6.51 -4.94
N VAL A 173 25.22 6.13 -3.88
CA VAL A 173 23.78 6.44 -3.80
C VAL A 173 23.56 7.95 -3.93
N TYR A 174 24.30 8.75 -3.18
CA TYR A 174 24.18 10.21 -3.22
C TYR A 174 24.49 10.79 -4.60
N LYS A 175 25.51 10.26 -5.31
CA LYS A 175 25.79 10.64 -6.69
C LYS A 175 24.60 10.39 -7.63
N PHE A 176 23.90 9.25 -7.51
CA PHE A 176 22.71 8.96 -8.30
C PHE A 176 21.53 9.91 -7.98
N LEU A 177 21.36 10.28 -6.72
CA LEU A 177 20.33 11.24 -6.31
C LEU A 177 20.60 12.65 -6.88
N LYS A 178 21.86 13.04 -6.98
CA LYS A 178 22.31 14.37 -7.45
C LYS A 178 22.59 14.43 -8.95
N ALA A 179 22.46 13.33 -9.70
CA ALA A 179 22.80 13.28 -11.13
C ALA A 179 22.04 14.29 -12.00
N GLY A 180 20.87 14.73 -11.57
CA GLY A 180 20.06 15.70 -12.33
C GLY A 180 19.30 15.06 -13.50
N TYR A 181 18.68 15.92 -14.30
CA TYR A 181 17.98 15.48 -15.51
C TYR A 181 18.18 16.46 -16.67
N LEU A 182 18.03 15.93 -17.88
CA LEU A 182 18.01 16.70 -19.11
C LEU A 182 16.57 16.77 -19.63
N GLU A 183 16.08 18.01 -19.82
CA GLU A 183 14.78 18.30 -20.42
C GLU A 183 15.03 19.31 -21.56
N ASP A 184 14.60 18.96 -22.78
CA ASP A 184 14.81 19.75 -23.98
C ASP A 184 16.28 20.17 -24.17
N TRP A 185 17.23 19.25 -23.84
CA TRP A 185 18.70 19.46 -23.87
C TRP A 185 19.23 20.46 -22.83
N VAL A 186 18.38 20.96 -21.91
CA VAL A 186 18.79 21.81 -20.79
C VAL A 186 18.99 20.94 -19.54
N TYR A 187 20.14 21.14 -18.89
CA TYR A 187 20.47 20.45 -17.65
C TYR A 187 19.79 21.10 -16.44
N HIS A 188 19.15 20.27 -15.62
CA HIS A 188 18.53 20.68 -14.36
C HIS A 188 19.12 19.89 -13.20
N LYS A 189 19.53 20.57 -12.15
CA LYS A 189 19.97 19.95 -10.90
C LYS A 189 18.79 19.35 -10.16
N THR A 190 19.02 18.22 -9.48
CA THR A 190 18.05 17.61 -8.58
C THR A 190 18.44 17.93 -7.14
N TYR A 191 17.57 18.69 -6.44
CA TYR A 191 17.77 19.06 -5.03
C TYR A 191 17.03 18.12 -4.09
N SER A 192 15.94 17.52 -4.54
CA SER A 192 15.13 16.54 -3.85
C SER A 192 14.60 15.50 -4.84
N GLY A 193 14.09 14.41 -4.32
CA GLY A 193 13.43 13.37 -5.10
C GLY A 193 14.38 12.34 -5.69
N THR A 194 13.74 11.28 -6.17
CA THR A 194 14.39 10.21 -6.94
C THR A 194 13.79 10.21 -8.34
N PRO A 195 14.58 10.04 -9.41
CA PRO A 195 14.05 10.04 -10.77
C PRO A 195 12.95 8.98 -10.92
N GLN A 196 11.74 9.40 -11.27
CA GLN A 196 10.67 8.46 -11.59
C GLN A 196 11.07 7.69 -12.86
N GLY A 197 11.29 6.36 -12.71
CA GLY A 197 11.80 5.49 -13.78
C GLY A 197 13.25 5.04 -13.60
N GLY A 198 13.98 5.56 -12.61
CA GLY A 198 15.26 4.98 -12.18
C GLY A 198 15.08 3.58 -11.57
N ILE A 199 16.04 2.70 -11.80
CA ILE A 199 16.01 1.31 -11.31
C ILE A 199 16.06 1.26 -9.77
N LEU A 200 16.82 2.15 -9.17
CA LEU A 200 17.05 2.22 -7.73
C LEU A 200 15.90 2.94 -6.98
N SER A 201 15.21 3.87 -7.65
CA SER A 201 14.23 4.77 -7.03
C SER A 201 13.12 4.08 -6.24
N PRO A 202 12.51 2.96 -6.69
CA PRO A 202 11.47 2.28 -5.92
C PRO A 202 11.97 1.70 -4.59
N LEU A 203 13.19 1.16 -4.57
CA LEU A 203 13.79 0.63 -3.35
C LEU A 203 14.14 1.76 -2.38
N LEU A 204 14.73 2.86 -2.87
CA LEU A 204 15.05 4.03 -2.06
C LEU A 204 13.79 4.64 -1.43
N ALA A 205 12.70 4.73 -2.18
CA ALA A 205 11.40 5.17 -1.65
C ALA A 205 10.88 4.23 -0.56
N ASN A 206 11.03 2.92 -0.71
CA ASN A 206 10.64 1.96 0.33
C ASN A 206 11.52 2.07 1.58
N ILE A 207 12.83 2.30 1.43
CA ILE A 207 13.74 2.55 2.57
C ILE A 207 13.29 3.82 3.31
N TYR A 208 12.96 4.88 2.59
CA TYR A 208 12.50 6.14 3.16
C TYR A 208 11.18 5.98 3.93
N LEU A 209 10.21 5.34 3.32
CA LEU A 209 8.86 5.13 3.87
C LEU A 209 8.79 4.01 4.92
N HIS A 210 9.86 3.22 5.07
CA HIS A 210 9.95 2.25 6.15
C HIS A 210 9.88 2.90 7.54
N GLU A 211 10.43 4.10 7.69
CA GLU A 211 10.31 4.88 8.92
C GLU A 211 8.86 5.25 9.23
N LEU A 212 8.05 5.55 8.19
CA LEU A 212 6.61 5.74 8.36
C LEU A 212 5.92 4.44 8.82
N ASP A 213 6.30 3.30 8.21
CA ASP A 213 5.73 2.01 8.60
C ASP A 213 6.03 1.70 10.08
N GLN A 214 7.26 1.94 10.53
CA GLN A 214 7.65 1.76 11.94
C GLN A 214 6.90 2.72 12.87
N PHE A 215 6.77 3.98 12.47
CA PHE A 215 6.00 4.97 13.23
C PHE A 215 4.53 4.54 13.40
N VAL A 216 3.89 4.08 12.32
CA VAL A 216 2.50 3.62 12.39
C VAL A 216 2.35 2.38 13.27
N MET A 217 3.34 1.48 13.31
CA MET A 217 3.31 0.35 14.25
C MET A 217 3.41 0.81 15.71
N LYS A 218 4.27 1.78 16.03
CA LYS A 218 4.33 2.39 17.38
C LYS A 218 3.00 3.09 17.72
N LEU A 219 2.46 3.86 16.78
CA LEU A 219 1.18 4.54 16.95
C LEU A 219 0.02 3.54 17.17
N LYS A 220 0.08 2.40 16.50
CA LYS A 220 -0.87 1.31 16.70
C LYS A 220 -0.81 0.77 18.12
N ASP A 221 0.39 0.52 18.67
CA ASP A 221 0.56 0.01 20.03
C ASP A 221 0.10 1.04 21.08
N GLU A 222 0.30 2.33 20.82
CA GLU A 222 -0.22 3.44 21.66
C GLU A 222 -1.77 3.53 21.60
N PHE A 223 -2.36 3.28 20.44
CA PHE A 223 -3.79 3.45 20.20
C PHE A 223 -4.64 2.25 20.63
N GLU A 224 -4.14 1.02 20.42
CA GLU A 224 -4.92 -0.19 20.62
C GLU A 224 -5.19 -0.47 22.11
N THR A 225 -6.45 -0.76 22.44
CA THR A 225 -6.80 -1.24 23.78
C THR A 225 -6.58 -2.75 23.88
N PRO A 226 -6.02 -3.28 24.99
CA PRO A 226 -5.81 -4.71 25.18
C PRO A 226 -7.12 -5.50 25.32
N GLU A 227 -8.21 -4.83 25.66
CA GLU A 227 -9.49 -5.46 25.94
C GLU A 227 -10.16 -6.01 24.67
N LYS A 228 -10.66 -7.23 24.77
CA LYS A 228 -11.59 -7.79 23.77
C LYS A 228 -12.95 -7.17 24.01
N GLY A 229 -13.65 -6.82 22.92
CA GLY A 229 -15.02 -6.31 23.02
C GLY A 229 -15.89 -7.20 23.90
N GLN A 230 -16.42 -6.65 24.99
CA GLN A 230 -17.25 -7.38 25.94
C GLN A 230 -18.64 -7.63 25.36
N ILE A 231 -19.27 -8.75 25.76
CA ILE A 231 -20.65 -9.03 25.41
C ILE A 231 -21.54 -7.97 26.07
N THR A 232 -22.44 -7.35 25.31
CA THR A 232 -23.34 -6.33 25.84
C THR A 232 -24.24 -6.92 26.94
N PRO A 233 -24.50 -6.17 28.02
CA PRO A 233 -25.40 -6.65 29.11
C PRO A 233 -26.77 -7.08 28.59
N GLU A 234 -27.34 -6.32 27.65
CA GLU A 234 -28.62 -6.61 27.02
C GLU A 234 -28.62 -7.93 26.25
N TYR A 235 -27.56 -8.18 25.45
CA TYR A 235 -27.43 -9.44 24.73
C TYR A 235 -27.29 -10.63 25.71
N ARG A 236 -26.50 -10.47 26.77
CA ARG A 236 -26.30 -11.47 27.81
C ARG A 236 -27.61 -11.79 28.54
N ALA A 237 -28.37 -10.76 28.92
CA ALA A 237 -29.66 -10.93 29.59
C ALA A 237 -30.66 -11.69 28.72
N LEU A 238 -30.80 -11.26 27.43
CA LEU A 238 -31.69 -11.96 26.48
C LEU A 238 -31.26 -13.41 26.23
N HIS A 239 -29.97 -13.63 26.08
CA HIS A 239 -29.42 -14.98 25.86
C HIS A 239 -29.69 -15.90 27.06
N ASN A 240 -29.50 -15.40 28.29
CA ASN A 240 -29.78 -16.16 29.51
C ASN A 240 -31.29 -16.44 29.67
N LYS A 241 -32.14 -15.45 29.37
CA LYS A 241 -33.60 -15.64 29.40
C LYS A 241 -34.05 -16.73 28.42
N ILE A 242 -33.51 -16.73 27.20
CA ILE A 242 -33.78 -17.76 26.20
C ILE A 242 -33.29 -19.13 26.68
N LYS A 243 -32.11 -19.22 27.27
CA LYS A 243 -31.54 -20.47 27.79
C LYS A 243 -32.43 -21.06 28.88
N ASN A 244 -32.87 -20.22 29.82
CA ASN A 244 -33.76 -20.66 30.88
C ASN A 244 -35.14 -21.14 30.36
N LEU A 245 -35.72 -20.38 29.42
CA LEU A 245 -36.99 -20.81 28.79
C LEU A 245 -36.82 -22.14 28.04
N CYS A 246 -35.75 -22.34 27.30
CA CYS A 246 -35.50 -23.62 26.62
C CYS A 246 -35.39 -24.78 27.60
N TYR A 247 -34.73 -24.60 28.75
CA TYR A 247 -34.61 -25.61 29.80
C TYR A 247 -35.98 -26.02 30.40
N HIS A 248 -36.90 -25.05 30.56
CA HIS A 248 -38.24 -25.31 31.11
C HIS A 248 -39.21 -25.86 30.06
N ILE A 249 -39.10 -25.50 28.78
CA ILE A 249 -39.93 -25.98 27.68
C ILE A 249 -39.94 -27.54 27.61
N ASP A 250 -38.77 -28.16 27.81
CA ASP A 250 -38.64 -29.61 27.72
C ASP A 250 -39.33 -30.36 28.90
N ARG A 251 -39.67 -29.63 29.97
CA ARG A 251 -40.28 -30.18 31.21
C ARG A 251 -41.76 -29.86 31.34
N LYS A 252 -42.38 -29.13 30.43
CA LYS A 252 -43.76 -28.70 30.44
C LYS A 252 -44.54 -29.36 29.30
N GLN A 253 -45.88 -29.48 29.47
CA GLN A 253 -46.79 -30.04 28.46
C GLN A 253 -48.00 -29.11 28.27
N GLY A 254 -48.78 -29.35 27.20
CA GLY A 254 -49.99 -28.60 26.88
C GLY A 254 -49.81 -27.11 26.54
N GLU A 255 -50.83 -26.32 26.87
CA GLU A 255 -50.86 -24.88 26.53
C GLU A 255 -49.69 -24.08 27.11
N GLU A 256 -49.22 -24.45 28.30
CA GLU A 256 -48.09 -23.76 28.94
C GLU A 256 -46.81 -23.91 28.11
N LYS A 257 -46.57 -25.07 27.54
CA LYS A 257 -45.45 -25.34 26.62
C LYS A 257 -45.53 -24.48 25.35
N GLU A 258 -46.72 -24.36 24.78
CA GLU A 258 -46.91 -23.54 23.56
C GLU A 258 -46.70 -22.05 23.80
N ARG A 259 -47.16 -21.51 24.94
CA ARG A 259 -46.90 -20.15 25.38
C ARG A 259 -45.40 -19.88 25.52
N MET A 260 -44.68 -20.77 26.19
CA MET A 260 -43.23 -20.66 26.37
C MET A 260 -42.48 -20.76 25.03
N ILE A 261 -42.88 -21.60 24.11
CA ILE A 261 -42.32 -21.68 22.75
C ILE A 261 -42.53 -20.36 22.00
N THR A 262 -43.69 -19.75 22.12
CA THR A 262 -44.02 -18.47 21.46
C THR A 262 -43.16 -17.33 22.03
N GLU A 263 -43.05 -17.27 23.37
CA GLU A 263 -42.16 -16.30 24.03
C GLU A 263 -40.70 -16.50 23.61
N CYS A 264 -40.21 -17.72 23.58
CA CYS A 264 -38.86 -18.07 23.16
C CYS A 264 -38.60 -17.62 21.70
N LYS A 265 -39.57 -17.80 20.79
CA LYS A 265 -39.47 -17.31 19.39
C LYS A 265 -39.40 -15.80 19.32
N ALA A 266 -40.17 -15.07 20.14
CA ALA A 266 -40.15 -13.61 20.21
C ALA A 266 -38.80 -13.10 20.72
N LEU A 267 -38.29 -13.67 21.83
CA LEU A 267 -36.98 -13.32 22.38
C LEU A 267 -35.83 -13.64 21.43
N ARG A 268 -35.86 -14.75 20.70
CA ARG A 268 -34.88 -15.07 19.66
C ARG A 268 -34.90 -14.04 18.53
N LYS A 269 -36.07 -13.54 18.12
CA LYS A 269 -36.21 -12.48 17.14
C LYS A 269 -35.59 -11.17 17.64
N GLN A 270 -35.78 -10.85 18.93
CA GLN A 270 -35.16 -9.67 19.57
C GLN A 270 -33.65 -9.86 19.70
N LEU A 271 -33.16 -11.03 20.13
CA LEU A 271 -31.72 -11.32 20.22
C LEU A 271 -31.00 -11.13 18.88
N LEU A 272 -31.64 -11.53 17.77
CA LEU A 272 -31.08 -11.31 16.42
C LEU A 272 -30.93 -9.82 16.04
N LYS A 273 -31.63 -8.90 16.68
CA LYS A 273 -31.51 -7.45 16.46
C LYS A 273 -30.55 -6.77 17.45
N THR A 274 -30.30 -7.41 18.62
CA THR A 274 -29.44 -6.83 19.68
C THR A 274 -27.96 -7.01 19.36
N PRO A 275 -27.13 -5.98 19.44
CA PRO A 275 -25.68 -6.11 19.23
C PRO A 275 -25.06 -7.08 20.24
N CYS A 276 -24.30 -8.06 19.76
CA CYS A 276 -23.66 -9.07 20.61
C CYS A 276 -22.49 -8.49 21.44
N THR A 277 -21.73 -7.56 20.85
CA THR A 277 -20.49 -7.07 21.45
C THR A 277 -20.51 -5.55 21.58
N ALA A 278 -20.17 -5.04 22.75
CA ALA A 278 -19.90 -3.63 22.95
C ALA A 278 -18.64 -3.27 22.13
N GLN A 279 -18.73 -2.19 21.36
CA GLN A 279 -17.62 -1.76 20.51
C GLN A 279 -16.73 -0.77 21.27
N THR A 280 -16.21 -1.17 22.41
CA THR A 280 -15.35 -0.37 23.28
C THR A 280 -13.87 -0.53 22.95
N ASP A 281 -13.50 -1.60 22.26
CA ASP A 281 -12.12 -1.87 21.87
C ASP A 281 -11.67 -0.98 20.70
N LYS A 282 -10.50 -0.39 20.84
CA LYS A 282 -9.84 0.37 19.81
C LYS A 282 -8.84 -0.50 19.07
N LYS A 283 -8.86 -0.48 17.73
CA LYS A 283 -7.92 -1.23 16.88
C LYS A 283 -7.52 -0.41 15.67
N LEU A 284 -6.26 -0.53 15.29
CA LEU A 284 -5.68 0.10 14.12
C LEU A 284 -5.13 -0.97 13.17
N LYS A 285 -5.49 -0.88 11.90
CA LYS A 285 -4.96 -1.72 10.81
C LYS A 285 -4.31 -0.84 9.78
N TYR A 286 -3.19 -1.24 9.22
CA TYR A 286 -2.41 -0.44 8.28
C TYR A 286 -1.87 -1.26 7.14
N ILE A 287 -1.99 -0.75 5.92
CA ILE A 287 -1.39 -1.29 4.70
C ILE A 287 -0.89 -0.13 3.85
N ARG A 288 0.32 -0.29 3.30
CA ARG A 288 0.93 0.65 2.38
C ARG A 288 1.32 -0.04 1.07
N TYR A 289 1.10 0.65 -0.02
CA TYR A 289 1.55 0.27 -1.35
C TYR A 289 2.27 1.46 -2.01
N ALA A 290 3.58 1.46 -2.02
CA ALA A 290 4.42 2.62 -2.38
C ALA A 290 4.09 3.84 -1.50
N ASP A 291 3.62 4.93 -2.08
CA ASP A 291 3.18 6.17 -1.44
C ASP A 291 1.71 6.15 -0.99
N ASP A 292 0.89 5.28 -1.59
CA ASP A 292 -0.51 5.11 -1.18
C ASP A 292 -0.61 4.24 0.09
N PHE A 293 -1.37 4.69 1.07
CA PHE A 293 -1.65 3.88 2.26
C PHE A 293 -3.09 4.00 2.74
N ILE A 294 -3.54 2.98 3.47
CA ILE A 294 -4.87 2.98 4.08
C ILE A 294 -4.77 2.49 5.53
N ILE A 295 -5.42 3.22 6.43
CA ILE A 295 -5.56 2.85 7.83
C ILE A 295 -7.04 2.54 8.10
N GLY A 296 -7.30 1.37 8.66
CA GLY A 296 -8.61 0.99 9.18
C GLY A 296 -8.67 1.20 10.68
N VAL A 297 -9.61 2.00 11.15
CA VAL A 297 -9.75 2.35 12.55
C VAL A 297 -11.04 1.77 13.11
N LYS A 298 -10.94 1.03 14.21
CA LYS A 298 -12.04 0.70 15.09
C LYS A 298 -11.99 1.67 16.27
N GLY A 299 -12.78 2.71 16.21
CA GLY A 299 -12.79 3.84 17.14
C GLY A 299 -13.77 4.90 16.69
N SER A 300 -13.63 6.12 17.22
CA SER A 300 -14.43 7.28 16.87
C SER A 300 -13.85 8.06 15.68
N LYS A 301 -14.57 9.07 15.19
CA LYS A 301 -14.07 9.99 14.15
C LYS A 301 -12.94 10.88 14.69
N GLU A 302 -13.03 11.28 15.95
CA GLU A 302 -12.02 12.04 16.66
C GLU A 302 -10.71 11.25 16.77
N ASP A 303 -10.78 9.94 17.02
CA ASP A 303 -9.62 9.04 16.98
C ASP A 303 -8.94 9.08 15.61
N CYS A 304 -9.71 9.10 14.53
CA CYS A 304 -9.16 9.20 13.17
C CYS A 304 -8.50 10.56 12.91
N GLN A 305 -9.07 11.64 13.43
CA GLN A 305 -8.46 12.99 13.35
C GLN A 305 -7.14 13.04 14.11
N TRP A 306 -7.10 12.46 15.30
CA TRP A 306 -5.88 12.34 16.09
C TRP A 306 -4.79 11.54 15.35
N ILE A 307 -5.15 10.38 14.78
CA ILE A 307 -4.23 9.58 13.96
C ILE A 307 -3.70 10.39 12.77
N LYS A 308 -4.59 11.08 12.04
CA LYS A 308 -4.21 11.92 10.89
C LYS A 308 -3.26 13.05 11.31
N SER A 309 -3.50 13.70 12.43
CA SER A 309 -2.62 14.75 12.97
C SER A 309 -1.24 14.22 13.35
N LYS A 310 -1.17 13.06 14.03
CA LYS A 310 0.11 12.40 14.37
C LYS A 310 0.91 12.02 13.11
N LEU A 311 0.24 11.50 12.09
CA LEU A 311 0.87 11.18 10.79
C LEU A 311 1.41 12.42 10.09
N ALA A 312 0.61 13.47 10.01
CA ALA A 312 1.02 14.75 9.40
C ALA A 312 2.26 15.32 10.11
N GLY A 313 2.26 15.31 11.44
CA GLY A 313 3.39 15.74 12.24
C GLY A 313 4.67 14.94 11.97
N PHE A 314 4.57 13.60 11.96
CA PHE A 314 5.72 12.73 11.67
C PHE A 314 6.24 12.92 10.24
N ILE A 315 5.35 12.92 9.25
CA ILE A 315 5.71 13.10 7.84
C ILE A 315 6.39 14.46 7.63
N GLY A 316 5.86 15.53 8.24
CA GLY A 316 6.45 16.87 8.13
C GLY A 316 7.79 17.00 8.84
N GLN A 317 7.88 16.53 10.07
CA GLN A 317 9.08 16.73 10.91
C GLN A 317 10.21 15.76 10.56
N THR A 318 9.90 14.48 10.39
CA THR A 318 10.91 13.42 10.20
C THR A 318 11.21 13.17 8.72
N LEU A 319 10.18 13.05 7.90
CA LEU A 319 10.35 12.78 6.47
C LEU A 319 10.45 14.05 5.61
N LYS A 320 10.29 15.25 6.20
CA LYS A 320 10.31 16.51 5.44
C LYS A 320 9.42 16.51 4.20
N MET A 321 8.24 15.90 4.33
CA MET A 321 7.22 15.74 3.30
C MET A 321 5.87 16.25 3.78
N GLU A 322 4.88 16.30 2.89
CA GLU A 322 3.51 16.73 3.20
C GLU A 322 2.50 15.65 2.83
N LEU A 323 1.49 15.48 3.68
CA LEU A 323 0.29 14.74 3.30
C LEU A 323 -0.53 15.56 2.30
N SER A 324 -1.09 14.90 1.30
CA SER A 324 -2.06 15.53 0.40
C SER A 324 -3.39 15.72 1.14
N GLU A 325 -3.73 16.95 1.51
CA GLU A 325 -5.00 17.24 2.23
C GLU A 325 -6.22 16.83 1.43
N GLU A 326 -6.20 17.07 0.11
CA GLU A 326 -7.29 16.74 -0.81
C GLU A 326 -7.55 15.24 -0.92
N LYS A 327 -6.52 14.40 -0.74
CA LYS A 327 -6.60 12.95 -0.90
C LYS A 327 -6.54 12.20 0.43
N THR A 328 -6.18 12.88 1.52
CA THR A 328 -6.16 12.24 2.85
C THR A 328 -7.53 12.40 3.51
N LEU A 329 -8.41 11.44 3.22
CA LEU A 329 -9.80 11.47 3.62
C LEU A 329 -10.06 10.56 4.83
N ILE A 330 -11.05 10.94 5.64
CA ILE A 330 -11.60 10.09 6.70
C ILE A 330 -12.98 9.64 6.26
N THR A 331 -13.10 8.39 5.83
CA THR A 331 -14.31 7.83 5.23
C THR A 331 -14.93 6.81 6.17
N HIS A 332 -16.24 6.95 6.46
CA HIS A 332 -16.94 5.95 7.27
C HIS A 332 -17.04 4.63 6.52
N SER A 333 -16.84 3.51 7.19
CA SER A 333 -16.73 2.19 6.56
C SER A 333 -18.00 1.66 5.88
N SER A 334 -19.15 2.33 6.05
CA SER A 334 -20.37 2.08 5.25
C SER A 334 -20.34 2.74 3.88
N GLN A 335 -19.51 3.77 3.73
CA GLN A 335 -19.21 4.43 2.46
C GLN A 335 -18.01 3.77 1.80
N CYS A 336 -17.74 4.11 0.55
CA CYS A 336 -16.62 3.56 -0.20
C CYS A 336 -15.37 4.44 -0.04
N ALA A 337 -14.32 3.87 0.56
CA ALA A 337 -12.96 4.42 0.50
C ALA A 337 -12.26 3.92 -0.77
N ARG A 338 -11.36 4.69 -1.35
CA ARG A 338 -10.65 4.31 -2.58
C ARG A 338 -9.21 3.88 -2.26
N PHE A 339 -8.84 2.65 -2.63
CA PHE A 339 -7.47 2.16 -2.49
C PHE A 339 -7.08 1.23 -3.64
N LEU A 340 -5.93 1.48 -4.27
CA LEU A 340 -5.38 0.71 -5.40
C LEU A 340 -6.38 0.50 -6.54
N GLY A 341 -7.29 1.46 -6.72
CA GLY A 341 -8.28 1.42 -7.77
C GLY A 341 -9.48 0.54 -7.50
N TYR A 342 -9.72 0.17 -6.26
CA TYR A 342 -10.95 -0.48 -5.78
C TYR A 342 -11.68 0.42 -4.80
N ASP A 343 -13.00 0.30 -4.77
CA ASP A 343 -13.86 0.86 -3.75
C ASP A 343 -13.97 -0.14 -2.61
N ILE A 344 -13.68 0.31 -1.39
CA ILE A 344 -13.58 -0.53 -0.21
C ILE A 344 -14.62 -0.10 0.80
N ARG A 345 -15.44 -1.03 1.25
CA ARG A 345 -16.38 -0.81 2.34
C ARG A 345 -16.47 -2.02 3.26
N VAL A 346 -17.00 -1.80 4.47
CA VAL A 346 -17.34 -2.89 5.39
C VAL A 346 -18.83 -3.16 5.27
N ARG A 347 -19.16 -4.40 4.90
CA ARG A 347 -20.56 -4.81 4.78
C ARG A 347 -21.26 -4.76 6.12
N ARG A 348 -22.39 -4.07 6.15
CA ARG A 348 -23.33 -4.03 7.25
C ARG A 348 -24.71 -4.36 6.71
N CYS A 349 -25.29 -5.46 7.21
CA CYS A 349 -26.59 -5.92 6.76
C CYS A 349 -27.37 -6.43 7.97
N GLU A 350 -28.53 -5.85 8.22
CA GLU A 350 -29.43 -6.27 9.30
C GLU A 350 -30.33 -7.45 8.91
N LYS A 351 -30.27 -7.88 7.64
CA LYS A 351 -31.12 -8.97 7.14
C LYS A 351 -30.80 -10.29 7.83
N VAL A 352 -31.85 -10.98 8.25
CA VAL A 352 -31.81 -12.34 8.78
C VAL A 352 -31.99 -13.32 7.63
N LYS A 353 -31.10 -14.28 7.50
CA LYS A 353 -31.20 -15.37 6.50
C LYS A 353 -31.57 -16.68 7.20
N ARG A 354 -32.20 -17.58 6.47
CA ARG A 354 -32.34 -18.98 6.89
C ARG A 354 -31.12 -19.76 6.41
N ASN A 355 -30.52 -20.54 7.28
CA ASN A 355 -29.44 -21.46 6.90
C ASN A 355 -30.03 -22.71 6.23
N LYS A 356 -29.17 -23.61 5.74
CA LYS A 356 -29.57 -24.87 5.09
C LYS A 356 -30.45 -25.77 6.00
N LYS A 357 -30.35 -25.59 7.32
CA LYS A 357 -31.17 -26.31 8.31
C LYS A 357 -32.49 -25.58 8.67
N GLY A 358 -32.88 -24.55 7.93
CA GLY A 358 -34.08 -23.76 8.18
C GLY A 358 -34.01 -22.78 9.36
N THR A 359 -32.91 -22.77 10.12
CA THR A 359 -32.74 -21.89 11.28
C THR A 359 -32.41 -20.46 10.83
N LYS A 360 -33.06 -19.48 11.46
CA LYS A 360 -32.77 -18.07 11.22
C LYS A 360 -31.44 -17.70 11.82
N SER A 361 -30.58 -17.08 11.03
CA SER A 361 -29.30 -16.55 11.46
C SER A 361 -29.05 -15.15 10.87
N ARG A 362 -28.24 -14.35 11.56
CA ARG A 362 -27.81 -13.07 11.02
C ARG A 362 -26.98 -13.29 9.75
N THR A 363 -27.07 -12.35 8.83
CA THR A 363 -26.11 -12.26 7.72
C THR A 363 -24.72 -11.98 8.30
N LEU A 364 -23.67 -12.57 7.71
CA LEU A 364 -22.30 -12.27 8.07
C LEU A 364 -22.04 -10.78 7.82
N ASN A 365 -21.69 -10.09 8.89
CA ASN A 365 -21.38 -8.67 8.90
C ASN A 365 -19.90 -8.44 9.17
N ASN A 366 -19.48 -7.20 9.05
CA ASN A 366 -18.15 -6.72 9.38
C ASN A 366 -17.01 -7.27 8.49
N HIS A 367 -17.32 -7.90 7.35
CA HIS A 367 -16.29 -8.27 6.38
C HIS A 367 -16.12 -7.16 5.34
N VAL A 368 -14.90 -7.05 4.83
CA VAL A 368 -14.57 -6.07 3.81
C VAL A 368 -15.04 -6.54 2.44
N GLU A 369 -15.72 -5.67 1.72
CA GLU A 369 -16.06 -5.83 0.31
C GLU A 369 -15.09 -4.96 -0.53
N LEU A 370 -14.55 -5.57 -1.57
CA LEU A 370 -13.76 -4.91 -2.61
C LEU A 370 -14.62 -4.81 -3.85
N LEU A 371 -14.95 -3.61 -4.25
CA LEU A 371 -15.82 -3.34 -5.39
C LEU A 371 -14.98 -2.73 -6.51
N VAL A 372 -15.22 -3.16 -7.74
CA VAL A 372 -14.63 -2.49 -8.90
C VAL A 372 -15.45 -1.23 -9.17
N PRO A 373 -14.84 -0.04 -9.24
CA PRO A 373 -15.56 1.19 -9.57
C PRO A 373 -16.18 1.06 -10.95
N PHE A 374 -17.51 1.05 -11.00
CA PHE A 374 -18.24 0.84 -12.25
C PHE A 374 -18.01 2.01 -13.20
N ASP A 375 -18.27 3.24 -12.72
CA ASP A 375 -18.25 4.44 -13.56
C ASP A 375 -16.86 4.75 -14.12
N ASP A 376 -15.80 4.62 -13.30
CA ASP A 376 -14.43 4.99 -13.69
C ASP A 376 -13.69 3.91 -14.52
N LYS A 377 -14.12 2.65 -14.46
CA LYS A 377 -13.35 1.56 -15.05
C LYS A 377 -14.15 0.65 -15.95
N ILE A 378 -15.33 0.22 -15.52
CA ILE A 378 -16.12 -0.72 -16.30
C ILE A 378 -16.83 0.04 -17.41
N HIS A 379 -17.42 1.18 -17.08
CA HIS A 379 -18.09 2.04 -18.05
C HIS A 379 -17.13 2.41 -19.19
N ASP A 380 -15.98 3.03 -18.87
CA ASP A 380 -14.99 3.43 -19.87
C ASP A 380 -14.46 2.23 -20.68
N PHE A 381 -14.26 1.07 -20.04
CA PHE A 381 -13.84 -0.14 -20.72
C PHE A 381 -14.89 -0.63 -21.71
N LEU A 382 -16.15 -0.71 -21.29
CA LEU A 382 -17.25 -1.18 -22.15
C LEU A 382 -17.46 -0.26 -23.35
N PHE A 383 -17.37 1.08 -23.14
CA PHE A 383 -17.43 2.05 -24.23
C PHE A 383 -16.24 1.96 -25.17
N SER A 384 -15.02 1.92 -24.64
CA SER A 384 -13.79 1.83 -25.45
C SER A 384 -13.72 0.57 -26.31
N LYS A 385 -14.36 -0.51 -25.87
CA LYS A 385 -14.48 -1.78 -26.59
C LYS A 385 -15.74 -1.87 -27.46
N LYS A 386 -16.56 -0.82 -27.49
CA LYS A 386 -17.84 -0.81 -28.23
C LYS A 386 -18.79 -1.94 -27.84
N ILE A 387 -18.74 -2.40 -26.59
CA ILE A 387 -19.61 -3.46 -26.07
C ILE A 387 -20.98 -2.88 -25.69
N VAL A 388 -21.02 -1.61 -25.30
CA VAL A 388 -22.25 -0.87 -24.99
C VAL A 388 -22.27 0.46 -25.72
N VAL A 389 -23.47 0.95 -26.00
CA VAL A 389 -23.75 2.31 -26.48
C VAL A 389 -24.68 2.99 -25.47
N GLN A 390 -24.47 4.29 -25.26
CA GLN A 390 -25.37 5.09 -24.47
C GLN A 390 -26.40 5.77 -25.41
N LYS A 391 -27.70 5.63 -25.11
CA LYS A 391 -28.76 6.34 -25.79
C LYS A 391 -28.97 7.74 -25.18
N GLU A 392 -29.72 8.56 -25.85
CA GLU A 392 -30.02 9.95 -25.43
C GLU A 392 -30.66 10.03 -24.03
N ASP A 393 -31.35 8.99 -23.58
CA ASP A 393 -31.93 8.86 -22.23
C ASP A 393 -30.90 8.52 -21.13
N GLY A 394 -29.60 8.43 -21.47
CA GLY A 394 -28.51 8.10 -20.56
C GLY A 394 -28.38 6.62 -20.25
N LYS A 395 -29.26 5.75 -20.73
CA LYS A 395 -29.20 4.31 -20.48
C LYS A 395 -28.21 3.60 -21.39
N MET A 396 -27.53 2.61 -20.86
CA MET A 396 -26.60 1.78 -21.59
C MET A 396 -27.28 0.53 -22.18
N PHE A 397 -26.99 0.26 -23.43
CA PHE A 397 -27.48 -0.93 -24.14
C PHE A 397 -26.31 -1.71 -24.73
N PRO A 398 -26.37 -3.05 -24.69
CA PRO A 398 -25.37 -3.87 -25.36
C PRO A 398 -25.42 -3.64 -26.87
N VAL A 399 -24.26 -3.67 -27.51
CA VAL A 399 -24.13 -3.70 -28.96
C VAL A 399 -24.29 -5.14 -29.39
N HIS A 400 -25.32 -5.46 -30.16
CA HIS A 400 -25.54 -6.80 -30.73
C HIS A 400 -24.70 -6.99 -31.98
#